data_e4f4fb0507d7c89f05f0a42a043b2869
#
_entry.id   e4f4fb0507d7c89f05f0a42a043b2869
#
_cell.length_a   1.000
_cell.length_b   1.000
_cell.length_c   1.000
_cell.angle_alpha   90.00
_cell.angle_beta   90.00
_cell.angle_gamma   90.00
#
_symmetry.space_group_name_H-M   'P 1'
#
loop_
_entity.id
_entity.type
_entity.pdbx_description
1 polymer ?
#
loop_
_entity_poly.entity_id
_entity_poly.type
_entity_poly.pdbx_seq_one_letter_code
_entity_poly.pdbx_strand_id
1 'polypeptide(L)'
;VFAAVSWTSTSATPLQAQQVELATPEDGEPPSPPERSVPSRRPVKEKIPIHHLGATDSPPLPGQPWKIHDRYRPRPKVVQPGETPDAPPSDATILFDGQGLDAWCHHGEEDLWYVPMWLVEDDQLVVEPHTGSLYTIDSFGSCQLHLEWMIPEGTKGNSQGRGNSGIKFMELFEVQILDSFSNRTYADGQAGAIYGQYPPLVNAVKPQGQWQVYDIFFEAPRFEQEELVRPAYLTVVLNGVLVQNHRQLAGPTGARAPVYRPGTPAAPIMLQDHGNRIRFRNIWIRELPEDTSHR
;
A
#
# COMPACT_ATOMS: atom_id res chain seq x y z
N VAL A 1 -65.39 3.59 11.99
CA VAL A 1 -65.78 4.43 10.86
C VAL A 1 -64.68 4.29 9.85
N PHE A 2 -64.93 3.42 8.86
CA PHE A 2 -64.03 3.19 7.73
C PHE A 2 -64.33 4.23 6.64
N ALA A 3 -63.33 4.97 6.16
CA ALA A 3 -63.43 5.78 4.95
C ALA A 3 -62.66 5.05 3.83
N ALA A 4 -63.42 4.62 2.82
CA ALA A 4 -62.88 4.05 1.61
C ALA A 4 -62.47 5.16 0.65
N VAL A 5 -61.24 5.14 0.13
CA VAL A 5 -60.75 5.99 -0.95
C VAL A 5 -60.84 5.22 -2.26
N SER A 6 -61.69 5.66 -3.17
CA SER A 6 -61.86 5.09 -4.51
C SER A 6 -60.76 5.63 -5.46
N TRP A 7 -60.07 4.72 -6.16
CA TRP A 7 -59.18 5.04 -7.25
C TRP A 7 -59.93 5.09 -8.58
N THR A 8 -59.93 6.22 -9.23
CA THR A 8 -60.40 6.36 -10.61
C THR A 8 -59.27 6.07 -11.58
N SER A 9 -59.43 5.06 -12.40
CA SER A 9 -58.53 4.71 -13.48
C SER A 9 -58.71 5.70 -14.66
N THR A 10 -57.64 6.41 -15.00
CA THR A 10 -57.52 7.16 -16.23
C THR A 10 -56.85 6.29 -17.29
N SER A 11 -57.59 5.96 -18.33
CA SER A 11 -57.13 5.21 -19.50
C SER A 11 -56.17 6.07 -20.34
N ALA A 12 -54.93 5.59 -20.51
CA ALA A 12 -53.97 6.17 -21.45
C ALA A 12 -54.11 5.51 -22.83
N THR A 13 -54.30 6.35 -23.84
CA THR A 13 -54.33 5.99 -25.25
C THR A 13 -52.95 5.53 -25.73
N PRO A 14 -52.82 4.45 -26.54
CA PRO A 14 -51.54 4.02 -27.04
C PRO A 14 -51.02 4.95 -28.13
N LEU A 15 -49.80 5.44 -27.98
CA LEU A 15 -49.04 6.10 -29.03
C LEU A 15 -48.67 5.09 -30.12
N GLN A 16 -49.05 5.40 -31.36
CA GLN A 16 -48.59 4.67 -32.54
C GLN A 16 -47.07 4.81 -32.70
N ALA A 17 -46.40 3.66 -32.77
CA ALA A 17 -44.99 3.59 -33.14
C ALA A 17 -44.86 3.93 -34.65
N GLN A 18 -44.18 5.03 -34.95
CA GLN A 18 -43.66 5.29 -36.28
C GLN A 18 -42.43 4.41 -36.50
N GLN A 19 -42.53 3.53 -37.50
CA GLN A 19 -41.38 2.79 -38.00
C GLN A 19 -40.42 3.77 -38.67
N VAL A 20 -39.25 3.97 -38.06
CA VAL A 20 -38.12 4.61 -38.72
C VAL A 20 -37.37 3.53 -39.47
N GLU A 21 -37.41 3.61 -40.80
CA GLU A 21 -36.64 2.76 -41.71
C GLU A 21 -35.14 3.11 -41.52
N LEU A 22 -34.40 2.19 -40.89
CA LEU A 22 -32.93 2.31 -40.76
C LEU A 22 -32.31 1.99 -42.12
N ALA A 23 -31.77 3.03 -42.76
CA ALA A 23 -30.86 2.85 -43.88
C ALA A 23 -29.59 2.07 -43.42
N THR A 24 -29.30 0.99 -44.12
CA THR A 24 -28.06 0.22 -43.94
C THR A 24 -26.87 1.11 -44.31
N PRO A 25 -25.85 1.20 -43.43
CA PRO A 25 -24.60 1.85 -43.82
C PRO A 25 -23.88 0.96 -44.84
N GLU A 26 -23.48 1.55 -45.97
CA GLU A 26 -22.52 0.93 -46.86
C GLU A 26 -21.22 0.60 -46.12
N ASP A 27 -20.72 -0.61 -46.38
CA ASP A 27 -19.43 -1.12 -45.87
C ASP A 27 -18.25 -0.28 -46.35
N GLY A 28 -17.99 0.81 -45.69
CA GLY A 28 -16.78 1.58 -45.79
C GLY A 28 -15.90 1.30 -44.57
N GLU A 29 -14.83 0.57 -44.78
CA GLU A 29 -13.80 0.34 -43.77
C GLU A 29 -13.34 1.70 -43.20
N PRO A 30 -13.33 1.91 -41.86
CA PRO A 30 -12.89 3.18 -41.29
C PRO A 30 -11.40 3.39 -41.65
N PRO A 31 -10.99 4.60 -42.04
CA PRO A 31 -9.61 4.88 -42.34
C PRO A 31 -8.72 4.56 -41.15
N SER A 32 -7.69 3.77 -41.37
CA SER A 32 -6.67 3.44 -40.40
C SER A 32 -6.14 4.72 -39.73
N PRO A 33 -6.00 4.77 -38.39
CA PRO A 33 -5.45 5.96 -37.74
C PRO A 33 -4.05 6.22 -38.29
N PRO A 34 -3.68 7.49 -38.52
CA PRO A 34 -2.38 7.83 -39.02
C PRO A 34 -1.30 7.24 -38.09
N GLU A 35 -0.42 6.42 -38.67
CA GLU A 35 0.77 5.93 -37.97
C GLU A 35 1.53 7.14 -37.42
N ARG A 36 1.49 7.28 -36.09
CA ARG A 36 2.38 8.21 -35.41
C ARG A 36 3.78 7.67 -35.62
N SER A 37 4.51 8.25 -36.56
CA SER A 37 5.93 8.03 -36.70
C SER A 37 6.59 8.41 -35.37
N VAL A 38 6.91 7.42 -34.57
CA VAL A 38 7.81 7.61 -33.41
C VAL A 38 9.11 8.09 -34.04
N PRO A 39 9.59 9.30 -33.73
CA PRO A 39 10.85 9.76 -34.27
C PRO A 39 11.90 8.75 -33.79
N SER A 40 12.52 8.05 -34.75
CA SER A 40 13.67 7.17 -34.53
C SER A 40 14.75 8.05 -33.91
N ARG A 41 14.89 8.00 -32.61
CA ARG A 41 16.03 8.61 -31.90
C ARG A 41 17.24 7.80 -32.33
N ARG A 42 17.89 8.26 -33.39
CA ARG A 42 19.28 7.86 -33.68
C ARG A 42 20.04 8.15 -32.37
N PRO A 43 20.84 7.18 -31.85
CA PRO A 43 21.70 7.49 -30.74
C PRO A 43 22.64 8.60 -31.18
N VAL A 44 22.34 9.82 -30.81
CA VAL A 44 23.25 10.95 -30.97
C VAL A 44 24.42 10.60 -30.08
N LYS A 45 25.57 10.29 -30.65
CA LYS A 45 26.84 10.24 -29.93
C LYS A 45 27.24 11.68 -29.58
N GLU A 46 26.43 12.28 -28.72
CA GLU A 46 26.74 13.59 -28.18
C GLU A 46 27.94 13.38 -27.24
N LYS A 47 29.06 13.96 -27.61
CA LYS A 47 30.24 14.02 -26.75
C LYS A 47 29.86 14.95 -25.60
N ILE A 48 29.26 14.40 -24.52
CA ILE A 48 29.01 15.17 -23.29
C ILE A 48 30.37 15.58 -22.76
N PRO A 49 30.66 16.89 -22.66
CA PRO A 49 31.93 17.36 -22.12
C PRO A 49 32.15 16.77 -20.73
N ILE A 50 33.36 16.29 -20.45
CA ILE A 50 33.68 15.55 -19.24
C ILE A 50 33.32 16.34 -17.95
N HIS A 51 33.35 17.67 -17.99
CA HIS A 51 32.97 18.53 -16.85
C HIS A 51 31.48 18.47 -16.49
N HIS A 52 30.59 18.02 -17.40
CA HIS A 52 29.16 17.80 -17.08
C HIS A 52 28.90 16.48 -16.33
N LEU A 53 29.90 15.61 -16.18
CA LEU A 53 29.78 14.34 -15.48
C LEU A 53 30.11 14.46 -13.98
N GLY A 54 30.50 15.63 -13.51
CA GLY A 54 30.88 15.90 -12.14
C GLY A 54 32.35 16.38 -12.02
N ALA A 55 32.79 16.64 -10.81
CA ALA A 55 34.10 17.19 -10.47
C ALA A 55 35.05 16.10 -9.96
N THR A 56 36.35 16.37 -10.00
CA THR A 56 37.41 15.54 -9.40
C THR A 56 38.14 16.24 -8.27
N ASP A 57 38.01 17.55 -8.20
CA ASP A 57 38.75 18.46 -7.29
C ASP A 57 37.89 19.07 -6.18
N SER A 58 36.63 18.67 -6.08
CA SER A 58 35.73 19.11 -5.03
C SER A 58 36.16 18.60 -3.66
N PRO A 59 35.81 19.33 -2.58
CA PRO A 59 36.08 18.87 -1.22
C PRO A 59 35.28 17.58 -0.89
N PRO A 60 35.79 16.74 0.05
CA PRO A 60 35.06 15.59 0.53
C PRO A 60 33.81 16.03 1.31
N LEU A 61 32.75 15.22 1.24
CA LEU A 61 31.57 15.38 2.09
C LEU A 61 31.83 14.79 3.48
N PRO A 62 31.62 15.54 4.57
CA PRO A 62 31.79 15.01 5.92
C PRO A 62 30.93 13.74 6.13
N GLY A 63 31.54 12.67 6.66
CA GLY A 63 30.86 11.40 6.95
C GLY A 63 30.47 10.57 5.72
N GLN A 64 30.97 10.91 4.53
CA GLN A 64 30.71 10.15 3.31
C GLN A 64 32.01 9.85 2.55
N PRO A 65 32.07 8.72 1.81
CA PRO A 65 33.23 8.40 0.99
C PRO A 65 33.35 9.26 -0.28
N TRP A 66 32.34 10.07 -0.57
CA TRP A 66 32.19 10.82 -1.80
C TRP A 66 32.56 12.31 -1.64
N LYS A 67 33.02 12.91 -2.73
CA LYS A 67 33.18 14.35 -2.86
C LYS A 67 31.90 15.02 -3.34
N ILE A 68 31.82 16.35 -3.18
CA ILE A 68 30.73 17.14 -3.80
C ILE A 68 30.82 16.98 -5.32
N HIS A 69 29.71 16.61 -5.95
CA HIS A 69 29.62 16.34 -7.39
C HIS A 69 30.64 15.33 -7.92
N ASP A 70 30.99 14.33 -7.10
CA ASP A 70 31.95 13.29 -7.47
C ASP A 70 31.51 12.55 -8.75
N ARG A 71 32.36 12.61 -9.79
CA ARG A 71 32.06 11.96 -11.07
C ARG A 71 32.01 10.43 -10.99
N TYR A 72 32.66 9.86 -9.98
CA TYR A 72 32.76 8.40 -9.79
C TYR A 72 31.67 7.87 -8.86
N ARG A 73 30.86 8.76 -8.24
CA ARG A 73 29.74 8.33 -7.42
C ARG A 73 28.73 7.55 -8.26
N PRO A 74 28.31 6.36 -7.83
CA PRO A 74 27.30 5.56 -8.53
C PRO A 74 26.04 6.37 -8.81
N ARG A 75 25.52 6.25 -10.03
CA ARG A 75 24.27 6.89 -10.41
C ARG A 75 23.08 6.08 -9.89
N PRO A 76 21.98 6.74 -9.50
CA PRO A 76 20.77 6.05 -9.13
C PRO A 76 20.29 5.10 -10.24
N LYS A 77 19.75 3.94 -9.85
CA LYS A 77 19.05 3.03 -10.76
C LYS A 77 17.86 3.78 -11.37
N VAL A 78 17.65 3.60 -12.65
CA VAL A 78 16.47 4.14 -13.34
C VAL A 78 15.29 3.21 -13.07
N VAL A 79 14.24 3.75 -12.49
CA VAL A 79 12.97 3.07 -12.23
C VAL A 79 11.88 3.80 -13.00
N GLN A 80 11.00 3.07 -13.68
CA GLN A 80 9.82 3.66 -14.30
C GLN A 80 8.76 3.84 -13.20
N PRO A 81 8.25 5.06 -12.97
CA PRO A 81 7.13 5.24 -12.05
C PRO A 81 5.87 4.58 -12.62
N GLY A 82 4.92 4.26 -11.75
CA GLY A 82 3.61 3.80 -12.19
C GLY A 82 2.86 4.88 -13.00
N GLU A 83 1.85 4.48 -13.75
CA GLU A 83 1.04 5.40 -14.57
C GLU A 83 0.24 6.39 -13.72
N THR A 84 -0.10 6.01 -12.51
CA THR A 84 -0.75 6.85 -11.49
C THR A 84 0.08 6.82 -10.20
N PRO A 85 -0.13 7.76 -9.26
CA PRO A 85 0.57 7.75 -7.97
C PRO A 85 0.41 6.45 -7.18
N ASP A 86 -0.71 5.75 -7.34
CA ASP A 86 -1.03 4.51 -6.61
C ASP A 86 -0.59 3.25 -7.37
N ALA A 87 -0.18 3.38 -8.64
CA ALA A 87 0.27 2.26 -9.45
C ALA A 87 1.71 1.84 -9.11
N PRO A 88 2.02 0.54 -9.16
CA PRO A 88 3.34 0.03 -8.81
C PRO A 88 4.43 0.53 -9.78
N PRO A 89 5.58 0.97 -9.27
CA PRO A 89 6.74 1.25 -10.12
C PRO A 89 7.38 -0.05 -10.63
N SER A 90 8.24 0.07 -11.66
CA SER A 90 8.81 -1.09 -12.37
C SER A 90 9.74 -1.98 -11.54
N ASP A 91 10.12 -1.56 -10.33
CA ASP A 91 10.93 -2.34 -9.39
C ASP A 91 10.13 -2.80 -8.17
N ALA A 92 8.80 -2.71 -8.21
CA ALA A 92 7.93 -3.23 -7.18
C ALA A 92 7.63 -4.72 -7.40
N THR A 93 7.51 -5.44 -6.30
CA THR A 93 6.91 -6.77 -6.25
C THR A 93 5.43 -6.62 -5.97
N ILE A 94 4.58 -7.22 -6.81
CA ILE A 94 3.14 -7.22 -6.63
C ILE A 94 2.79 -8.30 -5.61
N LEU A 95 2.12 -7.91 -4.54
CA LEU A 95 1.64 -8.83 -3.52
C LEU A 95 0.17 -9.18 -3.73
N PHE A 96 -0.63 -8.25 -4.31
CA PHE A 96 -2.01 -8.51 -4.68
C PHE A 96 -2.49 -7.49 -5.72
N ASP A 97 -2.94 -7.96 -6.87
CA ASP A 97 -3.45 -7.16 -8.00
C ASP A 97 -4.93 -7.41 -8.32
N GLY A 98 -5.64 -8.11 -7.43
CA GLY A 98 -7.03 -8.51 -7.63
C GLY A 98 -7.23 -9.96 -8.07
N GLN A 99 -6.16 -10.74 -8.29
CA GLN A 99 -6.28 -12.08 -8.88
C GLN A 99 -6.08 -13.21 -7.86
N GLY A 100 -4.88 -13.59 -7.60
CA GLY A 100 -4.55 -14.74 -6.76
C GLY A 100 -3.92 -14.36 -5.41
N LEU A 101 -3.75 -15.35 -4.56
CA LEU A 101 -3.09 -15.22 -3.26
C LEU A 101 -1.72 -15.91 -3.25
N ASP A 102 -1.08 -16.06 -4.41
CA ASP A 102 0.17 -16.80 -4.57
C ASP A 102 1.35 -16.21 -3.76
N ALA A 103 1.26 -14.92 -3.40
CA ALA A 103 2.24 -14.26 -2.54
C ALA A 103 1.97 -14.44 -1.04
N TRP A 104 0.87 -15.12 -0.66
CA TRP A 104 0.37 -15.17 0.71
C TRP A 104 0.20 -16.60 1.23
N CYS A 105 0.28 -16.73 2.54
CA CYS A 105 0.04 -17.98 3.27
C CYS A 105 -0.52 -17.67 4.67
N HIS A 106 -1.08 -18.70 5.32
CA HIS A 106 -1.30 -18.67 6.76
C HIS A 106 -0.13 -19.30 7.49
N HIS A 107 0.26 -18.76 8.63
CA HIS A 107 1.15 -19.40 9.56
C HIS A 107 0.33 -20.27 10.51
N GLY A 108 0.62 -21.54 10.56
CA GLY A 108 -0.03 -22.50 11.42
C GLY A 108 0.80 -22.90 12.64
N GLU A 109 0.36 -23.93 13.33
CA GLU A 109 1.11 -24.54 14.42
C GLU A 109 2.38 -25.25 13.89
N GLU A 110 3.40 -25.39 14.73
CA GLU A 110 4.66 -26.11 14.41
C GLU A 110 5.41 -25.58 13.19
N ASP A 111 5.38 -24.24 12.96
CA ASP A 111 6.03 -23.57 11.82
C ASP A 111 5.55 -24.09 10.43
N LEU A 112 4.34 -24.63 10.36
CA LEU A 112 3.71 -25.04 9.11
C LEU A 112 3.04 -23.83 8.43
N TRP A 113 3.16 -23.78 7.11
CA TRP A 113 2.50 -22.79 6.26
C TRP A 113 1.34 -23.43 5.52
N TYR A 114 0.17 -22.78 5.56
CA TYR A 114 -1.06 -23.27 4.93
C TYR A 114 -1.49 -22.34 3.81
N VAL A 115 -2.28 -22.89 2.89
CA VAL A 115 -2.92 -22.10 1.84
C VAL A 115 -3.81 -21.01 2.45
N PRO A 116 -3.88 -19.81 1.82
CA PRO A 116 -4.75 -18.75 2.30
C PRO A 116 -6.21 -19.17 2.36
N MET A 117 -6.89 -18.79 3.44
CA MET A 117 -8.34 -18.98 3.62
C MET A 117 -9.14 -17.67 3.45
N TRP A 118 -8.45 -16.52 3.29
CA TRP A 118 -9.13 -15.29 2.95
C TRP A 118 -9.67 -15.36 1.53
N LEU A 119 -10.69 -14.55 1.25
CA LEU A 119 -11.42 -14.63 -0.02
C LEU A 119 -10.90 -13.60 -1.02
N VAL A 120 -11.03 -13.90 -2.30
CA VAL A 120 -10.93 -12.90 -3.37
C VAL A 120 -12.33 -12.68 -3.92
N GLU A 121 -12.89 -11.48 -3.70
CA GLU A 121 -14.22 -11.07 -4.14
C GLU A 121 -14.11 -9.73 -4.88
N ASP A 122 -14.62 -9.65 -6.10
CA ASP A 122 -14.64 -8.42 -6.91
C ASP A 122 -13.25 -7.75 -7.01
N ASP A 123 -12.22 -8.53 -7.31
CA ASP A 123 -10.80 -8.11 -7.37
C ASP A 123 -10.27 -7.52 -6.03
N GLN A 124 -10.86 -7.92 -4.91
CA GLN A 124 -10.49 -7.49 -3.56
C GLN A 124 -10.13 -8.68 -2.69
N LEU A 125 -9.08 -8.55 -1.92
CA LEU A 125 -8.72 -9.49 -0.86
C LEU A 125 -9.58 -9.17 0.38
N VAL A 126 -10.35 -10.14 0.84
CA VAL A 126 -11.31 -9.97 1.94
C VAL A 126 -10.93 -10.85 3.11
N VAL A 127 -10.77 -10.22 4.27
CA VAL A 127 -10.55 -10.98 5.51
C VAL A 127 -11.71 -11.94 5.75
N GLU A 128 -11.42 -13.22 5.88
CA GLU A 128 -12.38 -14.18 6.42
C GLU A 128 -12.15 -14.29 7.93
N PRO A 129 -13.09 -13.78 8.75
CA PRO A 129 -12.88 -13.68 10.19
C PRO A 129 -12.60 -15.00 10.88
N HIS A 130 -11.64 -14.98 11.80
CA HIS A 130 -11.24 -16.13 12.62
C HIS A 130 -10.54 -17.27 11.86
N THR A 131 -10.06 -17.01 10.64
CA THR A 131 -9.23 -17.96 9.90
C THR A 131 -7.73 -17.74 10.12
N GLY A 132 -7.38 -16.67 10.80
CA GLY A 132 -6.00 -16.28 11.07
C GLY A 132 -5.49 -15.19 10.13
N SER A 133 -4.36 -14.61 10.50
CA SER A 133 -3.70 -13.55 9.73
C SER A 133 -3.00 -14.11 8.49
N LEU A 134 -2.89 -13.30 7.44
CA LEU A 134 -2.09 -13.62 6.26
C LEU A 134 -0.66 -13.11 6.39
N TYR A 135 0.28 -13.87 5.87
CA TYR A 135 1.70 -13.55 5.82
C TYR A 135 2.19 -13.64 4.38
N THR A 136 3.10 -12.76 4.00
CA THR A 136 3.79 -12.92 2.73
C THR A 136 4.69 -14.17 2.78
N ILE A 137 4.77 -14.89 1.65
CA ILE A 137 5.70 -16.03 1.52
C ILE A 137 7.14 -15.51 1.55
N ASP A 138 7.39 -14.41 0.83
CA ASP A 138 8.69 -13.76 0.84
C ASP A 138 8.86 -12.89 2.09
N SER A 139 10.12 -12.78 2.53
CA SER A 139 10.54 -11.96 3.67
C SER A 139 11.10 -10.64 3.20
N PHE A 140 10.75 -9.55 3.88
CA PHE A 140 11.17 -8.19 3.56
C PHE A 140 11.84 -7.53 4.76
N GLY A 141 12.92 -6.80 4.48
CA GLY A 141 13.56 -5.89 5.42
C GLY A 141 13.05 -4.46 5.26
N SER A 142 13.99 -3.51 5.07
CA SER A 142 13.62 -2.13 4.78
C SER A 142 12.88 -2.03 3.44
N CYS A 143 11.70 -1.39 3.44
CA CYS A 143 10.83 -1.40 2.27
C CYS A 143 9.92 -0.18 2.20
N GLN A 144 9.40 0.07 1.00
CA GLN A 144 8.21 0.88 0.75
C GLN A 144 7.07 -0.08 0.46
N LEU A 145 5.99 0.00 1.23
CA LEU A 145 4.76 -0.75 1.04
C LEU A 145 3.63 0.20 0.68
N HIS A 146 2.91 -0.11 -0.38
CA HIS A 146 1.65 0.51 -0.74
C HIS A 146 0.53 -0.50 -0.60
N LEU A 147 -0.59 -0.08 -0.04
CA LEU A 147 -1.82 -0.87 -0.03
C LEU A 147 -3.04 0.02 0.14
N GLU A 148 -4.14 -0.44 -0.43
CA GLU A 148 -5.45 0.17 -0.19
C GLU A 148 -6.29 -0.76 0.68
N TRP A 149 -7.03 -0.17 1.63
CA TRP A 149 -7.91 -0.91 2.51
C TRP A 149 -9.26 -0.21 2.70
N MET A 150 -10.29 -0.97 2.98
CA MET A 150 -11.64 -0.45 3.18
C MET A 150 -12.35 -1.20 4.30
N ILE A 151 -13.00 -0.45 5.15
CA ILE A 151 -13.96 -0.98 6.11
C ILE A 151 -15.33 -1.00 5.46
N PRO A 152 -15.98 -2.16 5.31
CA PRO A 152 -17.29 -2.26 4.67
C PRO A 152 -18.33 -1.37 5.34
N GLU A 153 -19.21 -0.79 4.53
CA GLU A 153 -20.32 0.02 5.03
C GLU A 153 -21.21 -0.79 5.98
N GLY A 154 -21.65 -0.16 7.05
CA GLY A 154 -22.49 -0.81 8.06
C GLY A 154 -21.74 -1.67 9.08
N THR A 155 -20.40 -1.69 9.05
CA THR A 155 -19.59 -2.36 10.10
C THR A 155 -19.94 -1.84 11.48
N LYS A 156 -20.32 -2.76 12.38
CA LYS A 156 -20.76 -2.43 13.75
C LYS A 156 -19.62 -2.55 14.74
N GLY A 157 -19.85 -2.01 15.92
CA GLY A 157 -18.91 -2.01 17.03
C GLY A 157 -18.53 -0.62 17.51
N ASN A 158 -17.58 -0.56 18.41
CA ASN A 158 -17.02 0.68 18.95
C ASN A 158 -15.56 0.47 19.31
N SER A 159 -14.82 1.56 19.44
CA SER A 159 -13.39 1.56 19.80
C SER A 159 -12.63 0.54 18.94
N GLN A 160 -11.82 -0.32 19.54
CA GLN A 160 -11.01 -1.36 18.85
C GLN A 160 -11.85 -2.53 18.32
N GLY A 161 -13.13 -2.61 18.63
CA GLY A 161 -14.06 -3.62 18.10
C GLY A 161 -14.76 -3.22 16.80
N ARG A 162 -14.38 -2.08 16.17
CA ARG A 162 -15.02 -1.62 14.94
C ARG A 162 -14.00 -1.46 13.80
N GLY A 163 -14.05 -2.39 12.84
CA GLY A 163 -13.22 -2.33 11.66
C GLY A 163 -11.72 -2.41 11.98
N ASN A 164 -11.32 -3.38 12.77
CA ASN A 164 -9.95 -3.56 13.23
C ASN A 164 -9.17 -4.55 12.38
N SER A 165 -7.95 -4.18 12.07
CA SER A 165 -6.91 -4.97 11.41
C SER A 165 -5.55 -4.28 11.68
N GLY A 166 -4.49 -4.75 11.05
CA GLY A 166 -3.16 -4.14 11.14
C GLY A 166 -2.22 -4.68 10.08
N ILE A 167 -1.18 -3.91 9.81
CA ILE A 167 -0.07 -4.34 8.97
C ILE A 167 1.13 -4.46 9.88
N LYS A 168 1.75 -5.65 9.94
CA LYS A 168 2.96 -5.85 10.76
C LYS A 168 4.17 -6.12 9.87
N PHE A 169 5.17 -5.28 10.04
CA PHE A 169 6.50 -5.46 9.46
C PHE A 169 7.31 -6.37 10.36
N MET A 170 7.97 -7.36 9.76
CA MET A 170 8.77 -8.37 10.48
C MET A 170 7.98 -9.06 11.61
N GLU A 171 6.65 -9.13 11.52
CA GLU A 171 5.72 -9.64 12.53
C GLU A 171 5.76 -8.90 13.88
N LEU A 172 6.57 -7.85 13.98
CA LEU A 172 6.87 -7.13 15.22
C LEU A 172 6.32 -5.71 15.27
N PHE A 173 6.26 -5.01 14.13
CA PHE A 173 6.03 -3.57 14.08
C PHE A 173 4.74 -3.25 13.35
N GLU A 174 3.70 -2.90 14.09
CA GLU A 174 2.35 -2.74 13.58
C GLU A 174 2.01 -1.29 13.26
N VAL A 175 1.51 -1.08 12.04
CA VAL A 175 0.73 0.10 11.63
C VAL A 175 -0.74 -0.28 11.71
N GLN A 176 -1.49 0.44 12.54
CA GLN A 176 -2.88 0.15 12.84
C GLN A 176 -3.81 0.44 11.66
N ILE A 177 -4.74 -0.47 11.42
CA ILE A 177 -5.95 -0.28 10.61
C ILE A 177 -7.15 -0.29 11.55
N LEU A 178 -7.96 0.76 11.52
CA LEU A 178 -9.16 0.89 12.35
C LEU A 178 -10.17 1.80 11.66
N ASP A 179 -11.46 1.54 11.86
CA ASP A 179 -12.45 2.57 11.61
C ASP A 179 -12.33 3.69 12.67
N SER A 180 -11.50 4.67 12.37
CA SER A 180 -11.28 5.85 13.22
C SER A 180 -12.18 7.03 12.83
N PHE A 181 -13.04 6.87 11.81
CA PHE A 181 -14.01 7.89 11.44
C PHE A 181 -15.17 7.91 12.44
N SER A 182 -15.31 9.03 13.16
CA SER A 182 -16.34 9.17 14.21
C SER A 182 -16.38 8.00 15.21
N ASN A 183 -15.22 7.43 15.53
CA ASN A 183 -15.06 6.33 16.48
C ASN A 183 -14.04 6.71 17.55
N ARG A 184 -14.50 6.83 18.78
CA ARG A 184 -13.64 7.18 19.90
C ARG A 184 -12.89 5.95 20.40
N THR A 185 -11.57 6.05 20.44
CA THR A 185 -10.66 5.02 20.99
C THR A 185 -9.45 5.71 21.63
N TYR A 186 -8.52 4.94 22.18
CA TYR A 186 -7.24 5.50 22.65
C TYR A 186 -6.39 5.99 21.45
N ALA A 187 -5.60 7.05 21.71
CA ALA A 187 -4.94 7.80 20.64
C ALA A 187 -3.95 6.95 19.82
N ASP A 188 -3.18 6.10 20.48
CA ASP A 188 -2.15 5.23 19.91
C ASP A 188 -2.69 3.89 19.36
N GLY A 189 -4.01 3.77 19.23
CA GLY A 189 -4.69 2.65 18.55
C GLY A 189 -5.61 3.12 17.43
N GLN A 190 -5.53 4.38 16.98
CA GLN A 190 -6.24 4.87 15.80
C GLN A 190 -5.54 4.42 14.50
N ALA A 191 -6.24 4.44 13.38
CA ALA A 191 -5.63 4.16 12.07
C ALA A 191 -4.42 5.07 11.82
N GLY A 192 -3.32 4.50 11.35
CA GLY A 192 -2.04 5.18 11.16
C GLY A 192 -1.19 5.33 12.43
N ALA A 193 -1.66 4.82 13.57
CA ALA A 193 -0.82 4.71 14.76
C ALA A 193 0.28 3.66 14.56
N ILE A 194 1.43 3.89 15.17
CA ILE A 194 2.37 2.82 15.52
C ILE A 194 1.83 2.24 16.82
N TYR A 195 1.18 1.07 16.71
CA TYR A 195 0.28 0.55 17.73
C TYR A 195 0.89 0.51 19.14
N GLY A 196 0.23 1.20 20.08
CA GLY A 196 0.66 1.28 21.47
C GLY A 196 1.92 2.11 21.72
N GLN A 197 2.48 2.78 20.69
CA GLN A 197 3.68 3.63 20.86
C GLN A 197 3.42 5.08 20.48
N TYR A 198 2.90 5.33 19.27
CA TYR A 198 2.69 6.69 18.78
C TYR A 198 1.32 6.86 18.12
N PRO A 199 0.51 7.82 18.57
CA PRO A 199 -0.70 8.18 17.85
C PRO A 199 -0.34 8.78 16.47
N PRO A 200 -1.24 8.74 15.48
CA PRO A 200 -1.07 9.49 14.25
C PRO A 200 -1.04 10.99 14.54
N LEU A 201 -0.30 11.74 13.73
CA LEU A 201 -0.22 13.21 13.86
C LEU A 201 -1.59 13.88 13.68
N VAL A 202 -2.43 13.31 12.81
CA VAL A 202 -3.81 13.72 12.54
C VAL A 202 -4.64 12.50 12.15
N ASN A 203 -5.96 12.56 12.33
CA ASN A 203 -6.87 11.54 11.82
C ASN A 203 -7.30 11.89 10.39
N ALA A 204 -6.75 11.19 9.40
CA ALA A 204 -7.02 11.38 7.98
C ALA A 204 -7.92 10.28 7.38
N VAL A 205 -8.65 9.54 8.21
CA VAL A 205 -9.51 8.42 7.78
C VAL A 205 -10.80 8.94 7.15
N LYS A 206 -11.17 8.35 6.00
CA LYS A 206 -12.46 8.54 5.32
C LYS A 206 -13.54 7.64 5.94
N PRO A 207 -14.85 7.92 5.74
CA PRO A 207 -15.94 7.06 6.21
C PRO A 207 -15.86 5.61 5.74
N GLN A 208 -16.64 4.72 6.40
CA GLN A 208 -16.86 3.34 5.93
C GLN A 208 -17.33 3.31 4.47
N GLY A 209 -17.04 2.23 3.76
CA GLY A 209 -17.35 2.08 2.34
C GLY A 209 -16.39 2.83 1.40
N GLN A 210 -15.48 3.64 1.92
CA GLN A 210 -14.48 4.36 1.14
C GLN A 210 -13.08 3.73 1.27
N TRP A 211 -12.36 3.67 0.14
CA TRP A 211 -10.99 3.20 0.12
C TRP A 211 -10.05 4.18 0.80
N GLN A 212 -9.24 3.66 1.68
CA GLN A 212 -8.12 4.32 2.34
C GLN A 212 -6.84 3.88 1.65
N VAL A 213 -5.87 4.75 1.54
CA VAL A 213 -4.57 4.49 0.93
C VAL A 213 -3.49 4.63 1.99
N TYR A 214 -2.65 3.62 2.12
CA TYR A 214 -1.41 3.68 2.89
C TYR A 214 -0.20 3.64 1.96
N ASP A 215 0.70 4.60 2.15
CA ASP A 215 2.08 4.53 1.73
C ASP A 215 2.95 4.50 2.99
N ILE A 216 3.67 3.39 3.18
CA ILE A 216 4.44 3.12 4.39
C ILE A 216 5.89 2.90 4.00
N PHE A 217 6.79 3.63 4.66
CA PHE A 217 8.24 3.46 4.52
C PHE A 217 8.77 2.91 5.83
N PHE A 218 9.23 1.67 5.77
CA PHE A 218 9.78 0.96 6.91
C PHE A 218 11.29 0.82 6.76
N GLU A 219 12.03 1.19 7.80
CA GLU A 219 13.44 0.89 7.93
C GLU A 219 13.61 -0.16 9.01
N ALA A 220 14.11 -1.33 8.61
CA ALA A 220 14.32 -2.45 9.51
C ALA A 220 15.41 -2.14 10.55
N PRO A 221 15.34 -2.71 11.76
CA PRO A 221 16.38 -2.56 12.75
C PRO A 221 17.65 -3.28 12.28
N ARG A 222 18.80 -2.72 12.61
CA ARG A 222 20.08 -3.35 12.30
C ARG A 222 20.81 -3.76 13.56
N PHE A 223 21.32 -4.99 13.53
CA PHE A 223 22.15 -5.55 14.57
C PHE A 223 23.54 -5.87 14.02
N GLU A 224 24.56 -5.69 14.85
CA GLU A 224 25.92 -6.16 14.60
C GLU A 224 26.37 -6.95 15.83
N GLN A 225 26.74 -8.20 15.64
CA GLN A 225 27.15 -9.09 16.75
C GLN A 225 26.17 -9.10 17.94
N GLU A 226 24.87 -9.20 17.62
CA GLU A 226 23.76 -9.15 18.61
C GLU A 226 23.47 -7.78 19.25
N GLU A 227 24.27 -6.76 19.00
CA GLU A 227 24.03 -5.41 19.48
C GLU A 227 23.16 -4.61 18.49
N LEU A 228 22.15 -3.90 19.00
CA LEU A 228 21.32 -3.01 18.21
C LEU A 228 22.12 -1.77 17.82
N VAL A 229 22.50 -1.67 16.55
CA VAL A 229 23.23 -0.49 16.02
C VAL A 229 22.30 0.56 15.41
N ARG A 230 21.12 0.15 14.96
CA ARG A 230 20.08 1.05 14.48
C ARG A 230 18.69 0.49 14.82
N PRO A 231 17.83 1.23 15.52
CA PRO A 231 16.46 0.84 15.73
C PRO A 231 15.64 0.90 14.42
N ALA A 232 14.44 0.34 14.43
CA ALA A 232 13.51 0.47 13.31
C ALA A 232 12.89 1.87 13.26
N TYR A 233 12.53 2.32 12.05
CA TYR A 233 11.81 3.57 11.81
C TYR A 233 10.61 3.35 10.91
N LEU A 234 9.57 4.16 11.11
CA LEU A 234 8.38 4.19 10.27
C LEU A 234 8.01 5.62 9.85
N THR A 235 7.74 5.76 8.56
CA THR A 235 7.01 6.89 8.00
C THR A 235 5.72 6.37 7.39
N VAL A 236 4.59 6.99 7.72
CA VAL A 236 3.27 6.55 7.24
C VAL A 236 2.52 7.74 6.66
N VAL A 237 2.05 7.57 5.43
CA VAL A 237 1.13 8.50 4.75
C VAL A 237 -0.22 7.80 4.62
N LEU A 238 -1.28 8.43 5.11
CA LEU A 238 -2.65 7.95 5.01
C LEU A 238 -3.47 8.91 4.16
N ASN A 239 -4.02 8.42 3.04
CA ASN A 239 -4.82 9.24 2.12
C ASN A 239 -4.08 10.51 1.64
N GLY A 240 -2.78 10.42 1.40
CA GLY A 240 -1.92 11.54 1.00
C GLY A 240 -1.51 12.47 2.15
N VAL A 241 -1.91 12.18 3.40
CA VAL A 241 -1.59 12.97 4.59
C VAL A 241 -0.52 12.25 5.43
N LEU A 242 0.57 12.95 5.76
CA LEU A 242 1.63 12.41 6.62
C LEU A 242 1.10 12.24 8.05
N VAL A 243 1.01 10.99 8.51
CA VAL A 243 0.52 10.66 9.85
C VAL A 243 1.60 10.15 10.80
N GLN A 244 2.72 9.62 10.26
CA GLN A 244 3.94 9.33 11.03
C GLN A 244 5.15 9.84 10.23
N ASN A 245 6.01 10.61 10.86
CA ASN A 245 7.18 11.19 10.22
C ASN A 245 8.46 10.62 10.81
N HIS A 246 9.06 9.62 10.14
CA HIS A 246 10.32 8.98 10.50
C HIS A 246 10.42 8.70 12.02
N ARG A 247 9.42 7.99 12.55
CA ARG A 247 9.34 7.66 13.99
C ARG A 247 10.26 6.51 14.30
N GLN A 248 11.18 6.73 15.23
CA GLN A 248 11.96 5.65 15.84
C GLN A 248 11.05 4.79 16.71
N LEU A 249 11.07 3.49 16.51
CA LEU A 249 10.31 2.54 17.30
C LEU A 249 11.08 2.18 18.57
N ALA A 250 10.34 2.00 19.67
CA ALA A 250 10.93 1.58 20.95
C ALA A 250 11.24 0.07 21.01
N GLY A 251 10.81 -0.71 20.01
CA GLY A 251 10.86 -2.16 19.90
C GLY A 251 9.53 -2.70 19.37
N PRO A 252 9.23 -4.00 19.53
CA PRO A 252 7.97 -4.60 19.08
C PRO A 252 6.73 -3.86 19.60
N THR A 253 5.75 -3.65 18.73
CA THR A 253 4.48 -3.00 19.06
C THR A 253 3.60 -3.92 19.92
N GLY A 254 2.65 -3.33 20.68
CA GLY A 254 1.75 -4.10 21.54
C GLY A 254 2.39 -4.68 22.80
N ALA A 255 3.70 -4.64 22.93
CA ALA A 255 4.41 -5.11 24.12
C ALA A 255 4.37 -4.05 25.24
N ARG A 256 4.13 -4.48 26.49
CA ARG A 256 4.17 -3.59 27.66
C ARG A 256 5.57 -3.05 27.97
N ALA A 257 6.60 -3.81 27.59
CA ALA A 257 8.00 -3.44 27.70
C ALA A 257 8.69 -3.87 26.39
N PRO A 258 8.64 -3.02 25.36
CA PRO A 258 9.24 -3.35 24.09
C PRO A 258 10.76 -3.43 24.24
N VAL A 259 11.34 -4.55 23.82
CA VAL A 259 12.78 -4.78 23.83
C VAL A 259 13.19 -5.35 22.47
N TYR A 260 14.12 -4.71 21.82
CA TYR A 260 14.75 -5.25 20.63
C TYR A 260 15.52 -6.52 20.93
N ARG A 261 15.38 -7.50 20.08
CA ARG A 261 16.15 -8.74 20.13
C ARG A 261 16.77 -8.99 18.76
N PRO A 262 18.00 -9.51 18.71
CA PRO A 262 18.60 -9.95 17.47
C PRO A 262 17.66 -10.95 16.77
N GLY A 263 17.59 -10.84 15.45
CA GLY A 263 16.75 -11.69 14.61
C GLY A 263 17.22 -11.64 13.16
N THR A 264 16.41 -12.18 12.27
CA THR A 264 16.66 -12.11 10.83
C THR A 264 16.57 -10.65 10.34
N PRO A 265 17.37 -10.25 9.33
CA PRO A 265 17.30 -8.90 8.76
C PRO A 265 16.01 -8.64 7.98
N ALA A 266 15.27 -9.69 7.65
CA ALA A 266 13.99 -9.65 6.95
C ALA A 266 13.06 -10.73 7.49
N ALA A 267 11.74 -10.47 7.46
CA ALA A 267 10.70 -11.43 7.81
C ALA A 267 9.42 -11.09 7.02
N PRO A 268 8.40 -11.97 7.04
CA PRO A 268 7.13 -11.72 6.36
C PRO A 268 6.45 -10.40 6.78
N ILE A 269 5.70 -9.83 5.84
CA ILE A 269 4.68 -8.83 6.14
C ILE A 269 3.40 -9.57 6.53
N MET A 270 2.75 -9.13 7.60
CA MET A 270 1.51 -9.72 8.07
C MET A 270 0.33 -8.74 7.89
N LEU A 271 -0.77 -9.22 7.35
CA LEU A 271 -2.08 -8.59 7.42
C LEU A 271 -2.90 -9.28 8.50
N GLN A 272 -3.37 -8.50 9.48
CA GLN A 272 -3.99 -9.05 10.68
C GLN A 272 -5.46 -9.40 10.46
N ASP A 273 -5.86 -10.62 10.87
CA ASP A 273 -7.26 -10.96 11.18
C ASP A 273 -7.55 -10.57 12.65
N HIS A 274 -8.45 -9.63 12.83
CA HIS A 274 -8.99 -9.23 14.16
C HIS A 274 -10.50 -9.46 14.25
N GLY A 275 -11.04 -10.41 13.46
CA GLY A 275 -12.45 -10.76 13.46
C GLY A 275 -13.36 -9.79 12.69
N ASN A 276 -12.81 -8.92 11.88
CA ASN A 276 -13.56 -7.97 11.04
C ASN A 276 -13.27 -8.20 9.56
N ARG A 277 -14.31 -8.16 8.71
CA ARG A 277 -14.18 -8.28 7.24
C ARG A 277 -13.62 -7.00 6.63
N ILE A 278 -12.33 -6.78 6.76
CA ILE A 278 -11.64 -5.71 6.08
C ILE A 278 -11.38 -6.13 4.64
N ARG A 279 -11.41 -5.18 3.71
CA ARG A 279 -11.08 -5.39 2.31
C ARG A 279 -9.77 -4.72 1.96
N PHE A 280 -8.96 -5.40 1.14
CA PHE A 280 -7.68 -4.89 0.65
C PHE A 280 -7.64 -4.99 -0.87
N ARG A 281 -6.85 -4.12 -1.51
CA ARG A 281 -6.52 -4.18 -2.93
C ARG A 281 -5.21 -3.45 -3.20
N ASN A 282 -4.71 -3.59 -4.42
CA ASN A 282 -3.54 -2.85 -4.92
C ASN A 282 -2.39 -2.88 -3.91
N ILE A 283 -1.90 -4.10 -3.57
CA ILE A 283 -0.83 -4.28 -2.60
C ILE A 283 0.47 -4.53 -3.36
N TRP A 284 1.43 -3.63 -3.21
CA TRP A 284 2.77 -3.80 -3.76
C TRP A 284 3.84 -3.32 -2.81
N ILE A 285 5.02 -3.89 -2.93
CA ILE A 285 6.17 -3.59 -2.11
C ILE A 285 7.41 -3.41 -2.98
N ARG A 286 8.30 -2.55 -2.56
CA ARG A 286 9.66 -2.47 -3.11
C ARG A 286 10.66 -2.41 -1.99
N GLU A 287 11.73 -3.17 -2.12
CA GLU A 287 12.82 -3.15 -1.17
C GLU A 287 13.62 -1.85 -1.28
N LEU A 288 13.97 -1.30 -0.13
CA LEU A 288 14.85 -0.14 -0.05
C LEU A 288 16.29 -0.62 0.12
N PRO A 289 17.24 0.00 -0.59
CA PRO A 289 18.65 -0.32 -0.39
C PRO A 289 19.04 -0.02 1.06
N GLU A 290 19.87 -0.88 1.65
CA GLU A 290 20.46 -0.56 2.93
C GLU A 290 21.27 0.74 2.83
N ASP A 291 21.02 1.66 3.76
CA ASP A 291 21.85 2.86 3.88
C ASP A 291 23.23 2.49 4.39
N THR A 292 24.18 2.41 3.46
CA THR A 292 25.61 2.15 3.77
C THR A 292 26.39 3.44 4.08
N SER A 293 25.72 4.60 4.10
CA SER A 293 26.40 5.91 4.26
C SER A 293 26.97 6.17 5.66
N HIS A 294 26.69 5.29 6.62
CA HIS A 294 27.18 5.36 8.00
C HIS A 294 28.25 4.29 8.34
N ARG A 295 28.90 3.71 7.32
CA ARG A 295 30.08 2.85 7.55
C ARG A 295 31.36 3.63 7.54
#